data_33548ec0b0db7c67ecff86d640bd1c99
#
_entry.id   33548ec0b0db7c67ecff86d640bd1c99
#
_cell.length_a   1.000
_cell.length_b   1.000
_cell.length_c   1.000
_cell.angle_alpha   90.00
_cell.angle_beta   90.00
_cell.angle_gamma   90.00
#
_symmetry.space_group_name_H-M   'P 1'
#
loop_
_entity.id
_entity.type
_entity.pdbx_description
1 polymer ?
#
loop_
_entity_poly.entity_id
_entity_poly.type
_entity_poly.pdbx_seq_one_letter_code
_entity_poly.pdbx_strand_id
1 'polypeptide(L)'
;MVQLMSLDVNGRVAPVSVDDPDTPLLYVLRDDLGLHGPRFGCGLGQCGACTVHVDGQAVRSCITPVSSLKAGAKIVTLEGLGTLDKPHPVQAAFIAEQAAQCGYCINGMIMQSAALLNETPKPNETAIRQALAPNLCRCGTHQRIVRAVQRAAGTL
;
A
#
# COMPACT_ATOMS: atom_id res chain seq x y z
N MET A 1 21.88 -13.54 15.10
CA MET A 1 22.54 -12.30 15.58
C MET A 1 21.62 -11.13 15.20
N VAL A 2 21.30 -10.28 16.17
CA VAL A 2 20.48 -9.09 15.92
C VAL A 2 21.18 -8.20 14.90
N GLN A 3 20.50 -7.87 13.81
CA GLN A 3 21.01 -6.98 12.77
C GLN A 3 20.31 -5.61 12.90
N LEU A 4 21.10 -4.57 13.11
CA LEU A 4 20.62 -3.21 13.10
C LEU A 4 20.64 -2.68 11.67
N MET A 5 19.53 -2.12 11.22
CA MET A 5 19.41 -1.48 9.92
C MET A 5 18.60 -0.19 10.02
N SER A 6 18.71 0.66 9.01
CA SER A 6 17.93 1.90 8.94
C SER A 6 17.06 1.87 7.69
N LEU A 7 15.77 2.10 7.87
CA LEU A 7 14.79 2.18 6.80
C LEU A 7 14.28 3.61 6.65
N ASP A 8 14.20 4.11 5.42
CA ASP A 8 13.49 5.37 5.12
C ASP A 8 12.00 5.04 4.94
N VAL A 9 11.21 5.33 5.97
CA VAL A 9 9.77 5.05 5.97
C VAL A 9 9.00 6.35 6.12
N ASN A 10 8.18 6.68 5.14
CA ASN A 10 7.37 7.89 5.09
C ASN A 10 8.22 9.18 5.23
N GLY A 11 9.44 9.17 4.64
CA GLY A 11 10.37 10.30 4.67
C GLY A 11 11.09 10.48 6.02
N ARG A 12 11.08 9.45 6.87
CA ARG A 12 11.81 9.42 8.14
C ARG A 12 12.70 8.19 8.19
N VAL A 13 13.95 8.40 8.55
CA VAL A 13 14.89 7.31 8.79
C VAL A 13 14.60 6.70 10.15
N ALA A 14 14.17 5.44 10.16
CA ALA A 14 13.85 4.67 11.35
C ALA A 14 14.88 3.57 11.57
N PRO A 15 15.54 3.51 12.73
CA PRO A 15 16.37 2.36 13.09
C PRO A 15 15.45 1.18 13.43
N VAL A 16 15.75 0.02 12.89
CA VAL A 16 15.05 -1.23 13.18
C VAL A 16 16.05 -2.33 13.51
N SER A 17 15.61 -3.26 14.33
CA SER A 17 16.43 -4.38 14.80
C SER A 17 15.74 -5.68 14.42
N VAL A 18 16.35 -6.48 13.58
CA VAL A 18 15.79 -7.76 13.15
C VAL A 18 16.72 -8.91 13.53
N ASP A 19 16.16 -9.99 14.02
CA ASP A 19 16.91 -11.19 14.37
C ASP A 19 17.22 -12.03 13.11
N ASP A 20 16.31 -11.97 12.14
CA ASP A 20 16.41 -12.64 10.86
C ASP A 20 16.32 -11.60 9.71
N PRO A 21 17.35 -11.51 8.86
CA PRO A 21 17.33 -10.60 7.70
C PRO A 21 16.22 -10.91 6.69
N ASP A 22 15.69 -12.12 6.70
CA ASP A 22 14.58 -12.53 5.85
C ASP A 22 13.21 -12.21 6.46
N THR A 23 13.18 -11.52 7.61
CA THR A 23 11.94 -11.00 8.18
C THR A 23 11.15 -10.19 7.14
N PRO A 24 9.87 -10.53 6.88
CA PRO A 24 9.04 -9.76 5.96
C PRO A 24 8.86 -8.32 6.41
N LEU A 25 8.99 -7.38 5.48
CA LEU A 25 8.82 -5.94 5.72
C LEU A 25 7.51 -5.61 6.44
N LEU A 26 6.44 -6.38 6.18
CA LEU A 26 5.15 -6.19 6.84
C LEU A 26 5.25 -6.20 8.36
N TYR A 27 6.00 -7.13 8.94
CA TYR A 27 6.13 -7.23 10.40
C TYR A 27 6.92 -6.07 10.96
N VAL A 28 8.02 -5.69 10.33
CA VAL A 28 8.82 -4.52 10.74
C VAL A 28 7.97 -3.25 10.73
N LEU A 29 7.18 -3.04 9.67
CA LEU A 29 6.30 -1.86 9.59
C LEU A 29 5.24 -1.86 10.69
N ARG A 30 4.64 -3.01 11.00
CA ARG A 30 3.54 -3.10 11.97
C ARG A 30 4.00 -3.20 13.41
N ASP A 31 4.97 -4.06 13.67
CA ASP A 31 5.33 -4.46 15.03
C ASP A 31 6.42 -3.54 15.61
N ASP A 32 7.43 -3.19 14.80
CA ASP A 32 8.53 -2.33 15.26
C ASP A 32 8.18 -0.83 15.10
N LEU A 33 7.54 -0.45 13.97
CA LEU A 33 7.26 0.95 13.66
C LEU A 33 5.81 1.38 13.94
N GLY A 34 4.93 0.46 14.35
CA GLY A 34 3.54 0.77 14.71
C GLY A 34 2.67 1.27 13.54
N LEU A 35 3.04 0.96 12.31
CA LEU A 35 2.31 1.39 11.11
C LEU A 35 1.27 0.35 10.73
N HIS A 36 0.00 0.63 10.96
CA HIS A 36 -1.10 -0.29 10.80
C HIS A 36 -1.84 -0.21 9.46
N GLY A 37 -1.45 0.70 8.57
CA GLY A 37 -1.94 0.77 7.19
C GLY A 37 -1.77 -0.56 6.46
N PRO A 38 -0.52 -1.08 6.26
CA PRO A 38 -0.32 -2.39 5.69
C PRO A 38 -0.84 -3.48 6.63
N ARG A 39 -1.61 -4.44 6.09
CA ARG A 39 -2.30 -5.47 6.88
C ARG A 39 -1.91 -6.88 6.46
N PHE A 40 -1.82 -7.77 7.43
CA PHE A 40 -1.66 -9.20 7.17
C PHE A 40 -2.98 -9.78 6.65
N GLY A 41 -2.94 -10.49 5.54
CA GLY A 41 -4.09 -11.24 5.02
C GLY A 41 -3.68 -12.67 4.68
N CYS A 42 -3.11 -12.91 3.51
CA CYS A 42 -2.72 -14.25 3.07
C CYS A 42 -1.29 -14.67 3.47
N GLY A 43 -0.38 -13.73 3.71
CA GLY A 43 1.05 -14.01 3.92
C GLY A 43 1.79 -14.55 2.67
N LEU A 44 1.13 -14.60 1.52
CA LEU A 44 1.60 -15.24 0.29
C LEU A 44 1.66 -14.28 -0.92
N GLY A 45 1.55 -12.98 -0.67
CA GLY A 45 1.56 -11.96 -1.73
C GLY A 45 0.32 -11.92 -2.63
N GLN A 46 -0.74 -12.69 -2.33
CA GLN A 46 -1.89 -12.90 -3.23
C GLN A 46 -3.05 -11.94 -3.00
N CYS A 47 -3.31 -11.52 -1.75
CA CYS A 47 -4.51 -10.74 -1.42
C CYS A 47 -4.35 -9.23 -1.53
N GLY A 48 -3.13 -8.72 -1.47
CA GLY A 48 -2.82 -7.29 -1.59
C GLY A 48 -3.06 -6.44 -0.34
N ALA A 49 -3.59 -6.97 0.77
CA ALA A 49 -3.85 -6.19 1.98
C ALA A 49 -2.60 -5.53 2.58
N CYS A 50 -1.42 -6.10 2.34
CA CYS A 50 -0.12 -5.65 2.82
C CYS A 50 0.61 -4.68 1.88
N THR A 51 -0.02 -4.21 0.80
CA THR A 51 0.66 -3.37 -0.21
C THR A 51 1.21 -2.09 0.40
N VAL A 52 2.46 -1.82 0.09
CA VAL A 52 3.17 -0.56 0.36
C VAL A 52 3.89 -0.13 -0.92
N HIS A 53 4.43 1.08 -0.97
CA HIS A 53 5.35 1.46 -2.05
C HIS A 53 6.79 1.31 -1.57
N VAL A 54 7.64 0.77 -2.43
CA VAL A 54 9.10 0.81 -2.31
C VAL A 54 9.64 1.46 -3.58
N ASP A 55 10.31 2.58 -3.43
CA ASP A 55 10.80 3.41 -4.55
C ASP A 55 9.70 3.74 -5.58
N GLY A 56 8.49 4.00 -5.08
CA GLY A 56 7.32 4.34 -5.90
C GLY A 56 6.56 3.14 -6.49
N GLN A 57 7.08 1.93 -6.37
CA GLN A 57 6.44 0.72 -6.89
C GLN A 57 5.60 0.01 -5.83
N ALA A 58 4.40 -0.45 -6.20
CA ALA A 58 3.56 -1.23 -5.31
C ALA A 58 4.14 -2.63 -5.08
N VAL A 59 4.46 -2.97 -3.84
CA VAL A 59 4.99 -4.27 -3.45
C VAL A 59 4.15 -4.93 -2.35
N ARG A 60 4.22 -6.24 -2.25
CA ARG A 60 3.57 -7.05 -1.22
C ARG A 60 4.52 -7.22 -0.03
N SER A 61 4.38 -6.39 0.99
CA SER A 61 5.30 -6.37 2.13
C SER A 61 5.35 -7.68 2.93
N CYS A 62 4.33 -8.53 2.84
CA CYS A 62 4.31 -9.83 3.52
C CYS A 62 5.25 -10.88 2.91
N ILE A 63 5.74 -10.66 1.70
CA ILE A 63 6.71 -11.55 1.01
C ILE A 63 7.98 -10.81 0.60
N THR A 64 8.18 -9.59 1.07
CA THR A 64 9.37 -8.79 0.79
C THR A 64 10.30 -8.83 2.00
N PRO A 65 11.39 -9.60 1.98
CA PRO A 65 12.36 -9.62 3.06
C PRO A 65 13.03 -8.25 3.22
N VAL A 66 13.29 -7.83 4.45
CA VAL A 66 13.99 -6.55 4.67
C VAL A 66 15.41 -6.57 4.08
N SER A 67 16.06 -7.73 4.02
CA SER A 67 17.37 -7.92 3.38
C SER A 67 17.36 -7.65 1.87
N SER A 68 16.18 -7.75 1.22
CA SER A 68 16.05 -7.51 -0.22
C SER A 68 15.95 -6.03 -0.58
N LEU A 69 15.76 -5.16 0.41
CA LEU A 69 15.65 -3.73 0.20
C LEU A 69 17.02 -3.12 -0.14
N LYS A 70 17.06 -2.28 -1.15
CA LYS A 70 18.27 -1.53 -1.48
C LYS A 70 18.59 -0.52 -0.37
N ALA A 71 19.85 -0.24 -0.15
CA ALA A 71 20.26 0.81 0.78
C ALA A 71 19.62 2.15 0.36
N GLY A 72 18.94 2.81 1.31
CA GLY A 72 18.23 4.06 1.06
C GLY A 72 16.91 3.94 0.29
N ALA A 73 16.37 2.71 0.11
CA ALA A 73 15.05 2.52 -0.49
C ALA A 73 13.99 3.31 0.28
N LYS A 74 13.14 4.01 -0.45
CA LYS A 74 12.05 4.83 0.12
C LYS A 74 10.79 4.00 0.24
N ILE A 75 10.37 3.76 1.47
CA ILE A 75 9.14 3.01 1.78
C ILE A 75 8.04 4.02 2.10
N VAL A 76 6.90 3.89 1.41
CA VAL A 76 5.71 4.69 1.70
C VAL A 76 4.56 3.74 2.05
N THR A 77 3.99 3.96 3.24
CA THR A 77 2.78 3.27 3.70
C THR A 77 1.54 4.15 3.49
N LEU A 78 0.36 3.64 3.80
CA LEU A 78 -0.88 4.42 3.73
C LEU A 78 -0.79 5.72 4.54
N GLU A 79 -0.15 5.66 5.71
CA GLU A 79 0.06 6.80 6.61
C GLU A 79 0.97 7.88 6.02
N GLY A 80 1.87 7.49 5.11
CA GLY A 80 2.76 8.41 4.42
C GLY A 80 2.22 8.95 3.10
N LEU A 81 1.12 8.38 2.59
CA LEU A 81 0.54 8.80 1.31
C LEU A 81 -0.17 10.15 1.42
N GLY A 82 -0.88 10.38 2.51
CA GLY A 82 -1.57 11.64 2.83
C GLY A 82 -2.07 11.64 4.26
N THR A 83 -2.50 12.81 4.75
CA THR A 83 -3.02 13.01 6.12
C THR A 83 -4.54 13.24 6.10
N LEU A 84 -5.16 13.26 7.29
CA LEU A 84 -6.59 13.58 7.42
C LEU A 84 -6.91 14.99 6.90
N ASP A 85 -6.03 15.96 7.18
CA ASP A 85 -6.23 17.35 6.75
C ASP A 85 -5.85 17.57 5.28
N LYS A 86 -4.97 16.74 4.75
CA LYS A 86 -4.50 16.80 3.37
C LYS A 86 -4.42 15.38 2.78
N PRO A 87 -5.55 14.76 2.49
CA PRO A 87 -5.57 13.42 1.93
C PRO A 87 -5.00 13.41 0.52
N HIS A 88 -4.34 12.31 0.17
CA HIS A 88 -3.95 12.06 -1.21
C HIS A 88 -5.21 11.98 -2.10
N PRO A 89 -5.17 12.42 -3.38
CA PRO A 89 -6.35 12.39 -4.27
C PRO A 89 -7.08 11.04 -4.31
N VAL A 90 -6.35 9.93 -4.27
CA VAL A 90 -6.95 8.59 -4.20
C VAL A 90 -7.70 8.38 -2.88
N GLN A 91 -7.11 8.78 -1.74
CA GLN A 91 -7.78 8.68 -0.44
C GLN A 91 -9.08 9.51 -0.41
N ALA A 92 -9.01 10.75 -0.89
CA ALA A 92 -10.18 11.62 -0.98
C ALA A 92 -11.28 11.03 -1.87
N ALA A 93 -10.91 10.44 -3.01
CA ALA A 93 -11.84 9.79 -3.92
C ALA A 93 -12.50 8.54 -3.30
N PHE A 94 -11.73 7.73 -2.55
CA PHE A 94 -12.28 6.57 -1.82
C PHE A 94 -13.31 6.98 -0.76
N ILE A 95 -13.07 8.10 -0.09
CA ILE A 95 -14.04 8.67 0.87
C ILE A 95 -15.28 9.14 0.12
N ALA A 96 -15.13 9.93 -0.95
CA ALA A 96 -16.23 10.48 -1.73
C ALA A 96 -17.13 9.40 -2.35
N GLU A 97 -16.54 8.30 -2.85
CA GLU A 97 -17.28 7.17 -3.42
C GLU A 97 -17.74 6.15 -2.38
N GLN A 98 -17.43 6.36 -1.09
CA GLN A 98 -17.72 5.40 -0.02
C GLN A 98 -17.23 3.98 -0.38
N ALA A 99 -16.01 3.89 -0.90
CA ALA A 99 -15.45 2.70 -1.50
C ALA A 99 -14.97 1.65 -0.48
N ALA A 100 -15.58 1.59 0.69
CA ALA A 100 -15.24 0.66 1.75
C ALA A 100 -16.50 0.09 2.43
N GLN A 101 -16.37 -1.12 2.99
CA GLN A 101 -17.26 -1.67 3.99
C GLN A 101 -16.46 -1.99 5.26
N CYS A 102 -15.94 -3.21 5.43
CA CYS A 102 -15.12 -3.53 6.61
C CYS A 102 -13.79 -2.76 6.67
N GLY A 103 -13.31 -2.23 5.54
CA GLY A 103 -12.08 -1.46 5.44
C GLY A 103 -10.78 -2.28 5.43
N TYR A 104 -10.83 -3.60 5.55
CA TYR A 104 -9.61 -4.40 5.68
C TYR A 104 -8.73 -4.37 4.42
N CYS A 105 -9.31 -4.45 3.23
CA CYS A 105 -8.60 -4.44 1.95
C CYS A 105 -8.20 -3.03 1.47
N ILE A 106 -8.72 -1.97 2.11
CA ILE A 106 -8.66 -0.60 1.58
C ILE A 106 -7.23 -0.07 1.52
N ASN A 107 -6.38 -0.40 2.48
CA ASN A 107 -4.95 -0.09 2.38
C ASN A 107 -4.38 -0.53 1.02
N GLY A 108 -4.51 -1.82 0.70
CA GLY A 108 -3.97 -2.37 -0.52
C GLY A 108 -4.60 -1.77 -1.77
N MET A 109 -5.91 -1.53 -1.76
CA MET A 109 -6.64 -0.93 -2.87
C MET A 109 -6.16 0.51 -3.14
N ILE A 110 -5.99 1.33 -2.10
CA ILE A 110 -5.50 2.71 -2.22
C ILE A 110 -4.05 2.72 -2.69
N MET A 111 -3.16 1.93 -2.07
CA MET A 111 -1.75 1.90 -2.43
C MET A 111 -1.54 1.43 -3.87
N GLN A 112 -2.24 0.37 -4.29
CA GLN A 112 -2.18 -0.10 -5.67
C GLN A 112 -2.72 0.93 -6.67
N SER A 113 -3.83 1.62 -6.32
CA SER A 113 -4.41 2.65 -7.16
C SER A 113 -3.49 3.87 -7.30
N ALA A 114 -2.85 4.29 -6.21
CA ALA A 114 -1.91 5.40 -6.25
C ALA A 114 -0.69 5.08 -7.13
N ALA A 115 -0.15 3.86 -7.05
CA ALA A 115 0.93 3.43 -7.94
C ALA A 115 0.49 3.42 -9.42
N LEU A 116 -0.71 2.91 -9.71
CA LEU A 116 -1.27 2.95 -11.05
C LEU A 116 -1.36 4.37 -11.61
N LEU A 117 -1.90 5.32 -10.81
CA LEU A 117 -2.08 6.70 -11.27
C LEU A 117 -0.75 7.45 -11.43
N ASN A 118 0.30 7.07 -10.71
CA ASN A 118 1.64 7.59 -10.91
C ASN A 118 2.23 7.14 -12.26
N GLU A 119 1.97 5.91 -12.68
CA GLU A 119 2.43 5.38 -13.96
C GLU A 119 1.52 5.78 -15.13
N THR A 120 0.23 5.74 -14.90
CA THR A 120 -0.81 6.03 -15.89
C THR A 120 -1.82 7.00 -15.30
N PRO A 121 -1.65 8.32 -15.46
CA PRO A 121 -2.50 9.32 -14.80
C PRO A 121 -3.98 9.27 -15.19
N LYS A 122 -4.31 8.76 -16.36
CA LYS A 122 -5.70 8.64 -16.86
C LYS A 122 -5.96 7.24 -17.42
N PRO A 123 -5.98 6.21 -16.56
CA PRO A 123 -6.23 4.85 -16.99
C PRO A 123 -7.70 4.68 -17.43
N ASN A 124 -7.95 3.84 -18.42
CA ASN A 124 -9.31 3.40 -18.71
C ASN A 124 -9.78 2.37 -17.67
N GLU A 125 -11.07 2.06 -17.65
CA GLU A 125 -11.64 1.14 -16.67
C GLU A 125 -11.01 -0.26 -16.73
N THR A 126 -10.68 -0.75 -17.91
CA THR A 126 -10.02 -2.05 -18.08
C THR A 126 -8.65 -2.07 -17.40
N ALA A 127 -7.85 -1.04 -17.59
CA ALA A 127 -6.54 -0.91 -16.92
C ALA A 127 -6.67 -0.84 -15.40
N ILE A 128 -7.70 -0.11 -14.89
CA ILE A 128 -7.98 -0.05 -13.45
C ILE A 128 -8.31 -1.44 -12.91
N ARG A 129 -9.22 -2.16 -13.56
CA ARG A 129 -9.61 -3.51 -13.15
C ARG A 129 -8.45 -4.50 -13.19
N GLN A 130 -7.60 -4.43 -14.21
CA GLN A 130 -6.40 -5.26 -14.32
C GLN A 130 -5.39 -4.96 -13.19
N ALA A 131 -5.12 -3.69 -12.93
CA ALA A 131 -4.20 -3.28 -11.86
C ALA A 131 -4.68 -3.72 -10.47
N LEU A 132 -6.00 -3.73 -10.24
CA LEU A 132 -6.61 -4.11 -8.97
C LEU A 132 -6.94 -5.61 -8.87
N ALA A 133 -6.84 -6.38 -9.95
CA ALA A 133 -7.17 -7.81 -9.96
C ALA A 133 -6.45 -8.63 -8.86
N PRO A 134 -5.16 -8.35 -8.53
CA PRO A 134 -4.46 -9.04 -7.45
C PRO A 134 -4.85 -8.54 -6.04
N ASN A 135 -5.81 -7.63 -5.91
CA ASN A 135 -6.27 -7.11 -4.62
C ASN A 135 -7.65 -7.67 -4.30
N LEU A 136 -7.76 -8.45 -3.24
CA LEU A 136 -9.00 -9.14 -2.88
C LEU A 136 -9.85 -8.31 -1.91
N CYS A 137 -11.16 -8.27 -2.17
CA CYS A 137 -12.16 -7.73 -1.27
C CYS A 137 -13.30 -8.74 -1.08
N ARG A 138 -13.59 -9.11 0.16
CA ARG A 138 -14.68 -10.05 0.47
C ARG A 138 -16.04 -9.36 0.56
N CYS A 139 -16.08 -8.05 0.78
CA CYS A 139 -17.31 -7.27 0.94
C CYS A 139 -17.96 -6.86 -0.38
N GLY A 140 -17.26 -6.99 -1.51
CA GLY A 140 -17.83 -6.70 -2.84
C GLY A 140 -17.85 -5.21 -3.22
N THR A 141 -16.97 -4.39 -2.66
CA THR A 141 -16.93 -2.93 -2.94
C THR A 141 -16.25 -2.56 -4.26
N HIS A 142 -15.89 -3.51 -5.11
CA HIS A 142 -15.08 -3.31 -6.32
C HIS A 142 -15.63 -2.22 -7.26
N GLN A 143 -16.94 -2.13 -7.45
CA GLN A 143 -17.53 -1.11 -8.32
C GLN A 143 -17.26 0.31 -7.80
N ARG A 144 -17.41 0.52 -6.49
CA ARG A 144 -17.11 1.81 -5.86
C ARG A 144 -15.61 2.13 -5.88
N ILE A 145 -14.76 1.09 -5.74
CA ILE A 145 -13.32 1.23 -5.83
C ILE A 145 -12.90 1.67 -7.23
N VAL A 146 -13.43 1.05 -8.28
CA VAL A 146 -13.15 1.45 -9.67
C VAL A 146 -13.58 2.89 -9.90
N ARG A 147 -14.79 3.29 -9.47
CA ARG A 147 -15.26 4.68 -9.55
C ARG A 147 -14.37 5.65 -8.78
N ALA A 148 -13.89 5.24 -7.60
CA ALA A 148 -12.97 6.07 -6.82
C ALA A 148 -11.65 6.33 -7.58
N VAL A 149 -11.11 5.32 -8.25
CA VAL A 149 -9.90 5.49 -9.08
C VAL A 149 -10.17 6.39 -10.28
N GLN A 150 -11.31 6.21 -10.97
CA GLN A 150 -11.74 7.10 -12.06
C GLN A 150 -11.90 8.55 -11.59
N ARG A 151 -12.52 8.76 -10.43
CA ARG A 151 -12.65 10.10 -9.80
C ARG A 151 -11.29 10.71 -9.50
N ALA A 152 -10.38 9.95 -8.90
CA ALA A 152 -9.01 10.41 -8.61
C ALA A 152 -8.23 10.77 -9.87
N ALA A 153 -8.47 10.06 -10.97
CA ALA A 153 -7.90 10.30 -12.29
C ALA A 153 -8.56 11.45 -13.07
N GLY A 154 -9.70 12.00 -12.58
CA GLY A 154 -10.49 13.00 -13.29
C GLY A 154 -11.14 12.47 -14.58
N THR A 155 -11.51 11.18 -14.60
CA THR A 155 -12.14 10.49 -15.74
C THR A 155 -13.56 9.98 -15.44
N LEU A 156 -14.10 10.30 -14.26
CA LEU A 156 -15.48 9.99 -13.86
C LEU A 156 -16.43 11.06 -14.36
#